data_16b7149495749166ce294c49e86b5b17
#
_entry.id   16b7149495749166ce294c49e86b5b17
#
_cell.length_a   1.000
_cell.length_b   1.000
_cell.length_c   1.000
_cell.angle_alpha   90.00
_cell.angle_beta   90.00
_cell.angle_gamma   90.00
#
_symmetry.space_group_name_H-M   'P 1'
#
loop_
_entity.id
_entity.type
_entity.pdbx_description
1 polymer ?
#
loop_
_entity_poly.entity_id
_entity_poly.type
_entity_poly.pdbx_seq_one_letter_code
_entity_poly.pdbx_strand_id
1 'polypeptide(L)'
;MASDTMTVAALSRPFTLGMFYNAVKDELIPGLTLWDAKTLKDNTGENSQHSSDFQISTSDTTQSKSSLLNIEASLKASFLAGLVEVEGSAKYLNDQKRFKNQSRVTFQYHATTNFKQLNMADLGTLDKEQQSIIKRSSATHVVTGILYGANAFFVFDSEKVEADSVQEMEGSMRALIKKIPAFDVEGKVDLKLTDEEKALTQKFSCKFYGDFILESNPSTFEEAVNAYVGLPKLLGEEGENSVPLKVWLVPLKYLDPEVPELINEISIGLVIEIEDVLDDLRRMEARCNDSLVEGVVGDFPCLQEVLTRFQKLCSYYRADLQKTMVKILPSIREGKEDESSLRRIIEEREKSPFSHEKLSKWLDCKEREVNVVWACVEIIPDIKFVANQTELEREVLAPLAVFSFCFIFTSLETADPCLDNMRNYLDGEKSGSSEPTYISDDVLNQMTDKAYTFKKVENDLKGPKVKFFVAAILNKKFPGASVYEYIGGNLHYGMAGCCGCHAGSASLQFGINPQQCHQQSAITPPPPCFKVGIMHVETIRSPLLRRTKTQRVVPKISNFDSSDQSTNFH
;
A
#
# COMPACT_ATOMS: atom_id res chain seq x y z
N MET A 1 -27.92 32.47 19.45
CA MET A 1 -28.14 31.15 18.77
C MET A 1 -27.18 30.88 17.60
N ALA A 2 -26.39 31.82 17.12
CA ALA A 2 -25.52 31.61 15.96
C ALA A 2 -24.08 31.13 16.27
N SER A 3 -23.67 31.07 17.55
CA SER A 3 -22.27 30.78 17.91
C SER A 3 -21.91 29.30 18.05
N ASP A 4 -22.89 28.40 18.15
CA ASP A 4 -22.62 27.00 18.49
C ASP A 4 -23.15 26.01 17.42
N THR A 5 -23.49 26.49 16.22
CA THR A 5 -23.88 25.61 15.11
C THR A 5 -22.62 24.93 14.55
N MET A 6 -22.58 23.61 14.64
CA MET A 6 -21.50 22.80 14.07
C MET A 6 -21.73 22.65 12.56
N THR A 7 -20.65 22.72 11.77
CA THR A 7 -20.70 22.38 10.34
C THR A 7 -19.82 21.18 10.06
N VAL A 8 -20.29 20.28 9.19
CA VAL A 8 -19.50 19.11 8.80
C VAL A 8 -19.58 18.87 7.28
N ALA A 9 -18.49 18.40 6.69
CA ALA A 9 -18.51 17.87 5.33
C ALA A 9 -19.36 16.59 5.28
N ALA A 10 -20.24 16.49 4.29
CA ALA A 10 -21.15 15.35 4.21
C ALA A 10 -20.44 14.04 3.82
N LEU A 11 -19.35 14.10 3.03
CA LEU A 11 -18.56 12.96 2.57
C LEU A 11 -19.40 11.91 1.83
N SER A 12 -20.32 12.37 0.99
CA SER A 12 -21.32 11.57 0.24
C SER A 12 -22.27 10.75 1.13
N ARG A 13 -22.33 11.03 2.44
CA ARG A 13 -23.30 10.41 3.36
C ARG A 13 -24.71 10.98 3.10
N PRO A 14 -25.78 10.16 3.25
CA PRO A 14 -27.15 10.54 2.87
C PRO A 14 -27.86 11.39 3.93
N PHE A 15 -27.38 12.60 4.19
CA PHE A 15 -27.99 13.53 5.12
C PHE A 15 -29.32 14.06 4.60
N THR A 16 -30.31 14.17 5.50
CA THR A 16 -31.59 14.83 5.25
C THR A 16 -31.92 15.79 6.41
N LEU A 17 -32.72 16.83 6.11
CA LEU A 17 -33.17 17.78 7.14
C LEU A 17 -33.94 17.06 8.24
N GLY A 18 -33.76 17.48 9.48
CA GLY A 18 -34.40 16.89 10.65
C GLY A 18 -33.77 15.57 11.14
N MET A 19 -32.80 15.00 10.42
CA MET A 19 -32.13 13.77 10.79
C MET A 19 -31.21 13.96 12.00
N PHE A 20 -31.08 12.94 12.83
CA PHE A 20 -30.23 12.94 14.01
C PHE A 20 -28.77 12.61 13.67
N TYR A 21 -27.86 13.20 14.44
CA TYR A 21 -26.42 13.02 14.34
C TYR A 21 -25.77 12.85 15.69
N ASN A 22 -24.82 11.93 15.80
CA ASN A 22 -23.99 11.73 16.98
C ASN A 22 -22.58 12.28 16.71
N ALA A 23 -22.29 13.48 17.23
CA ALA A 23 -20.98 14.13 17.04
C ALA A 23 -19.85 13.50 17.85
N VAL A 24 -20.15 12.66 18.85
CA VAL A 24 -19.12 11.91 19.60
C VAL A 24 -18.44 10.89 18.70
N LYS A 25 -19.21 10.21 17.85
CA LYS A 25 -18.75 9.16 16.93
C LYS A 25 -18.70 9.61 15.47
N ASP A 26 -19.16 10.82 15.15
CA ASP A 26 -19.41 11.30 13.78
C ASP A 26 -20.35 10.38 12.98
N GLU A 27 -21.36 9.84 13.67
CA GLU A 27 -22.29 8.84 13.16
C GLU A 27 -23.63 9.48 12.80
N LEU A 28 -24.12 9.20 11.57
CA LEU A 28 -25.47 9.51 11.15
C LEU A 28 -26.42 8.49 11.75
N ILE A 29 -27.55 8.93 12.35
CA ILE A 29 -28.56 8.04 12.91
C ILE A 29 -29.70 7.90 11.88
N PRO A 30 -29.73 6.84 11.08
CA PRO A 30 -30.72 6.68 10.02
C PRO A 30 -32.10 6.29 10.56
N GLY A 31 -33.13 6.61 9.78
CA GLY A 31 -34.49 6.15 10.05
C GLY A 31 -35.25 6.93 11.14
N LEU A 32 -34.60 7.95 11.72
CA LEU A 32 -35.25 8.84 12.70
C LEU A 32 -35.08 10.31 12.30
N THR A 33 -36.16 11.05 12.31
CA THR A 33 -36.17 12.51 12.17
C THR A 33 -36.88 13.13 13.38
N LEU A 34 -36.44 14.32 13.77
CA LEU A 34 -37.01 15.02 14.93
C LEU A 34 -38.42 15.53 14.66
N TRP A 35 -38.71 15.89 13.40
CA TRP A 35 -40.03 16.38 12.97
C TRP A 35 -40.59 15.46 11.89
N ASP A 36 -41.93 15.39 11.80
CA ASP A 36 -42.61 14.63 10.76
C ASP A 36 -42.43 15.27 9.37
N ALA A 37 -42.67 14.49 8.31
CA ALA A 37 -42.41 14.89 6.93
C ALA A 37 -43.21 16.14 6.49
N LYS A 38 -44.42 16.37 7.04
CA LYS A 38 -45.24 17.54 6.74
C LYS A 38 -44.61 18.78 7.39
N THR A 39 -44.31 18.71 8.67
CA THR A 39 -43.63 19.78 9.42
C THR A 39 -42.30 20.18 8.77
N LEU A 40 -41.49 19.22 8.37
CA LEU A 40 -40.24 19.47 7.65
C LEU A 40 -40.50 20.21 6.34
N LYS A 41 -41.48 19.74 5.53
CA LYS A 41 -41.79 20.35 4.23
C LYS A 41 -42.30 21.80 4.38
N ASP A 42 -43.19 22.04 5.36
CA ASP A 42 -43.80 23.35 5.58
C ASP A 42 -42.79 24.39 6.12
N ASN A 43 -41.71 23.93 6.75
CA ASN A 43 -40.71 24.80 7.37
C ASN A 43 -39.35 24.79 6.64
N THR A 44 -39.22 24.17 5.48
CA THR A 44 -37.99 24.17 4.68
C THR A 44 -37.97 25.37 3.74
N GLY A 45 -36.93 26.20 3.87
CA GLY A 45 -36.53 27.20 2.89
C GLY A 45 -35.47 26.64 1.93
N GLU A 46 -35.58 26.97 0.65
CA GLU A 46 -34.63 26.59 -0.39
C GLU A 46 -34.13 27.85 -1.11
N ASN A 47 -32.80 27.95 -1.25
CA ASN A 47 -32.13 29.05 -1.93
C ASN A 47 -31.14 28.51 -2.96
N SER A 48 -31.18 29.06 -4.17
CA SER A 48 -30.18 28.74 -5.19
C SER A 48 -28.79 29.24 -4.77
N GLN A 49 -27.78 28.37 -4.89
CA GLN A 49 -26.36 28.62 -4.59
C GLN A 49 -25.46 28.07 -5.71
N HIS A 50 -25.87 28.26 -6.96
CA HIS A 50 -25.15 27.73 -8.11
C HIS A 50 -23.76 28.36 -8.23
N SER A 51 -22.75 27.53 -8.15
CA SER A 51 -21.37 27.87 -8.49
C SER A 51 -20.62 26.63 -8.98
N SER A 52 -19.54 26.84 -9.72
CA SER A 52 -18.61 25.77 -10.05
C SER A 52 -17.20 26.32 -10.15
N ASP A 53 -16.24 25.54 -9.71
CA ASP A 53 -14.82 25.82 -9.86
C ASP A 53 -14.04 24.52 -10.09
N PHE A 54 -12.75 24.67 -10.38
CA PHE A 54 -11.83 23.56 -10.51
C PHE A 54 -10.51 23.87 -9.81
N GLN A 55 -9.88 22.83 -9.27
CA GLN A 55 -8.58 22.94 -8.64
C GLN A 55 -7.65 21.83 -9.12
N ILE A 56 -6.34 22.12 -9.13
CA ILE A 56 -5.31 21.14 -9.50
C ILE A 56 -4.32 21.01 -8.35
N SER A 57 -4.17 19.78 -7.85
CA SER A 57 -3.24 19.44 -6.78
C SER A 57 -2.23 18.39 -7.26
N THR A 58 -0.98 18.56 -6.87
CA THR A 58 0.09 17.55 -7.05
C THR A 58 0.44 16.83 -5.76
N SER A 59 -0.14 17.27 -4.65
CA SER A 59 0.06 16.67 -3.33
C SER A 59 -0.84 15.45 -3.13
N ASP A 60 -0.26 14.38 -2.56
CA ASP A 60 -0.98 13.13 -2.21
C ASP A 60 -1.18 12.96 -0.70
N THR A 61 -0.88 14.02 0.09
CA THR A 61 -1.06 13.97 1.55
C THR A 61 -2.54 14.00 1.93
N THR A 62 -2.87 13.39 3.06
CA THR A 62 -4.23 13.42 3.61
C THR A 62 -4.67 14.86 3.88
N GLN A 63 -3.77 15.74 4.32
CA GLN A 63 -4.05 17.18 4.52
C GLN A 63 -4.53 17.85 3.23
N SER A 64 -3.84 17.65 2.11
CA SER A 64 -4.21 18.23 0.83
C SER A 64 -5.58 17.73 0.36
N LYS A 65 -5.83 16.43 0.47
CA LYS A 65 -7.11 15.80 0.10
C LYS A 65 -8.27 16.29 0.97
N SER A 66 -8.04 16.38 2.29
CA SER A 66 -9.01 16.90 3.24
C SER A 66 -9.38 18.36 2.94
N SER A 67 -8.38 19.18 2.56
CA SER A 67 -8.60 20.57 2.18
C SER A 67 -9.48 20.72 0.93
N LEU A 68 -9.28 19.85 -0.09
CA LEU A 68 -10.10 19.84 -1.31
C LEU A 68 -11.58 19.48 -1.03
N LEU A 69 -11.84 18.72 0.04
CA LEU A 69 -13.18 18.32 0.47
C LEU A 69 -13.74 19.20 1.60
N ASN A 70 -13.02 20.25 2.00
CA ASN A 70 -13.39 21.16 3.09
C ASN A 70 -13.71 20.42 4.42
N ILE A 71 -12.88 19.46 4.80
CA ILE A 71 -13.08 18.64 6.00
C ILE A 71 -12.50 19.36 7.20
N GLU A 72 -13.34 19.58 8.22
CA GLU A 72 -12.96 20.16 9.50
C GLU A 72 -12.10 19.19 10.33
N ALA A 73 -11.27 19.72 11.23
CA ALA A 73 -10.29 18.93 12.00
C ALA A 73 -10.94 17.79 12.81
N SER A 74 -12.09 18.01 13.44
CA SER A 74 -12.79 16.99 14.23
C SER A 74 -13.24 15.81 13.36
N LEU A 75 -13.88 16.08 12.22
CA LEU A 75 -14.30 15.04 11.28
C LEU A 75 -13.09 14.33 10.65
N LYS A 76 -11.99 15.07 10.38
CA LYS A 76 -10.74 14.48 9.90
C LYS A 76 -10.17 13.47 10.90
N ALA A 77 -10.18 13.78 12.21
CA ALA A 77 -9.76 12.83 13.24
C ALA A 77 -10.58 11.54 13.19
N SER A 78 -11.90 11.65 13.04
CA SER A 78 -12.78 10.48 12.92
C SER A 78 -12.53 9.67 11.66
N PHE A 79 -12.27 10.33 10.54
CA PHE A 79 -11.88 9.65 9.30
C PHE A 79 -10.55 8.91 9.45
N LEU A 80 -9.52 9.56 10.00
CA LEU A 80 -8.20 8.97 10.25
C LEU A 80 -8.28 7.74 11.18
N ALA A 81 -9.15 7.80 12.18
CA ALA A 81 -9.42 6.68 13.07
C ALA A 81 -10.22 5.54 12.42
N GLY A 82 -10.91 5.79 11.31
CA GLY A 82 -11.80 4.81 10.69
C GLY A 82 -13.20 4.75 11.33
N LEU A 83 -13.62 5.81 12.04
CA LEU A 83 -14.99 5.96 12.56
C LEU A 83 -15.99 6.35 11.46
N VAL A 84 -15.51 6.97 10.40
CA VAL A 84 -16.34 7.46 9.28
C VAL A 84 -15.99 6.73 8.02
N GLU A 85 -16.97 6.04 7.44
CA GLU A 85 -16.88 5.47 6.10
C GLU A 85 -17.13 6.57 5.05
N VAL A 86 -16.41 6.50 3.95
CA VAL A 86 -16.49 7.47 2.85
C VAL A 86 -16.99 6.81 1.57
N GLU A 87 -17.88 7.49 0.87
CA GLU A 87 -18.50 7.03 -0.37
C GLU A 87 -18.35 8.09 -1.48
N GLY A 88 -18.81 7.78 -2.69
CA GLY A 88 -18.81 8.72 -3.81
C GLY A 88 -17.46 9.38 -4.04
N SER A 89 -17.46 10.69 -4.17
CA SER A 89 -16.24 11.51 -4.33
C SER A 89 -15.29 11.44 -3.15
N ALA A 90 -15.81 11.23 -1.93
CA ALA A 90 -14.99 11.18 -0.72
C ALA A 90 -14.07 9.93 -0.64
N LYS A 91 -14.31 8.88 -1.46
CA LYS A 91 -13.37 7.74 -1.62
C LYS A 91 -11.98 8.18 -2.06
N TYR A 92 -11.85 9.37 -2.67
CA TYR A 92 -10.57 9.98 -3.01
C TYR A 92 -9.63 10.13 -1.80
N LEU A 93 -10.15 10.30 -0.58
CA LEU A 93 -9.35 10.34 0.66
C LEU A 93 -8.55 9.06 0.90
N ASN A 94 -9.08 7.91 0.47
CA ASN A 94 -8.45 6.60 0.63
C ASN A 94 -7.51 6.24 -0.52
N ASP A 95 -7.58 6.97 -1.65
CA ASP A 95 -6.68 6.73 -2.77
C ASP A 95 -5.26 7.20 -2.45
N GLN A 96 -4.26 6.47 -2.91
CA GLN A 96 -2.85 6.77 -2.64
C GLN A 96 -1.99 6.39 -3.83
N LYS A 97 -0.83 7.05 -3.97
CA LYS A 97 0.21 6.62 -4.89
C LYS A 97 0.65 5.20 -4.54
N ARG A 98 0.80 4.40 -5.56
CA ARG A 98 1.32 3.04 -5.39
C ARG A 98 2.82 3.03 -5.13
N PHE A 99 3.55 3.93 -5.79
CA PHE A 99 5.00 4.02 -5.73
C PHE A 99 5.43 5.39 -5.17
N LYS A 100 6.55 5.43 -4.47
CA LYS A 100 7.19 6.70 -4.08
C LYS A 100 7.62 7.47 -5.34
N ASN A 101 8.26 6.78 -6.28
CA ASN A 101 8.75 7.33 -7.54
C ASN A 101 7.67 7.29 -8.62
N GLN A 102 6.53 7.89 -8.33
CA GLN A 102 5.37 8.04 -9.22
C GLN A 102 4.90 9.48 -9.18
N SER A 103 4.66 10.08 -10.34
CA SER A 103 4.07 11.41 -10.44
C SER A 103 2.55 11.30 -10.37
N ARG A 104 1.93 12.21 -9.63
CA ARG A 104 0.47 12.31 -9.48
C ARG A 104 0.02 13.74 -9.65
N VAL A 105 -1.03 13.92 -10.45
CA VAL A 105 -1.76 15.19 -10.55
C VAL A 105 -3.25 14.89 -10.41
N THR A 106 -3.90 15.56 -9.46
CA THR A 106 -5.34 15.48 -9.28
C THR A 106 -5.99 16.73 -9.82
N PHE A 107 -7.01 16.56 -10.64
CA PHE A 107 -7.92 17.61 -11.09
C PHE A 107 -9.27 17.43 -10.40
N GLN A 108 -9.69 18.44 -9.66
CA GLN A 108 -11.00 18.49 -9.00
C GLN A 108 -11.94 19.40 -9.80
N TYR A 109 -13.17 18.92 -10.01
CA TYR A 109 -14.34 19.74 -10.31
C TYR A 109 -15.25 19.77 -9.08
N HIS A 110 -15.65 20.98 -8.68
CA HIS A 110 -16.54 21.22 -7.56
C HIS A 110 -17.71 22.07 -8.04
N ALA A 111 -18.95 21.67 -7.72
CA ALA A 111 -20.12 22.46 -8.03
C ALA A 111 -21.09 22.47 -6.85
N THR A 112 -21.72 23.62 -6.60
CA THR A 112 -22.84 23.77 -5.66
C THR A 112 -24.11 24.08 -6.44
N THR A 113 -25.27 23.70 -5.89
CA THR A 113 -26.58 23.87 -6.52
C THR A 113 -27.55 24.63 -5.60
N ASN A 114 -28.08 23.97 -4.58
CA ASN A 114 -29.11 24.51 -3.72
C ASN A 114 -28.70 24.42 -2.24
N PHE A 115 -29.13 25.40 -1.46
CA PHE A 115 -29.05 25.37 -0.01
C PHE A 115 -30.45 25.23 0.57
N LYS A 116 -30.70 24.14 1.32
CA LYS A 116 -31.93 23.89 2.03
C LYS A 116 -31.72 24.06 3.53
N GLN A 117 -32.62 24.80 4.19
CA GLN A 117 -32.55 25.06 5.62
C GLN A 117 -33.91 25.03 6.30
N LEU A 118 -33.94 24.63 7.57
CA LEU A 118 -35.14 24.68 8.41
C LEU A 118 -35.28 26.06 9.05
N ASN A 119 -36.53 26.57 9.07
CA ASN A 119 -36.88 27.74 9.85
C ASN A 119 -37.03 27.35 11.34
N MET A 120 -35.95 27.47 12.10
CA MET A 120 -35.93 27.06 13.52
C MET A 120 -36.79 27.94 14.44
N ALA A 121 -37.25 29.11 13.98
CA ALA A 121 -38.11 29.97 14.78
C ALA A 121 -39.48 29.31 15.06
N ASP A 122 -40.00 28.56 14.10
CA ASP A 122 -41.28 27.88 14.20
C ASP A 122 -41.19 26.45 14.78
N LEU A 123 -39.96 25.91 14.88
CA LEU A 123 -39.69 24.54 15.31
C LEU A 123 -39.11 24.44 16.75
N GLY A 124 -38.99 25.55 17.45
CA GLY A 124 -38.24 25.61 18.73
C GLY A 124 -38.95 24.97 19.93
N THR A 125 -40.23 24.56 19.83
CA THR A 125 -40.96 23.94 20.93
C THR A 125 -41.23 22.48 20.64
N LEU A 126 -40.59 21.59 21.40
CA LEU A 126 -40.73 20.15 21.25
C LEU A 126 -41.90 19.60 22.07
N ASP A 127 -42.67 18.69 21.49
CA ASP A 127 -43.68 17.92 22.19
C ASP A 127 -43.05 16.76 23.02
N LYS A 128 -43.90 16.07 23.82
CA LYS A 128 -43.45 14.96 24.67
C LYS A 128 -42.95 13.75 23.89
N GLU A 129 -43.45 13.53 22.68
CA GLU A 129 -43.01 12.40 21.83
C GLU A 129 -41.62 12.68 21.28
N GLN A 130 -41.41 13.89 20.74
CA GLN A 130 -40.08 14.35 20.26
C GLN A 130 -39.01 14.31 21.34
N GLN A 131 -39.33 14.80 22.56
CA GLN A 131 -38.42 14.69 23.72
C GLN A 131 -38.12 13.22 24.07
N SER A 132 -39.14 12.33 23.99
CA SER A 132 -38.94 10.90 24.24
C SER A 132 -38.02 10.25 23.17
N ILE A 133 -38.14 10.67 21.90
CA ILE A 133 -37.27 10.16 20.80
C ILE A 133 -35.83 10.61 21.04
N ILE A 134 -35.60 11.88 21.37
CA ILE A 134 -34.28 12.41 21.71
C ILE A 134 -33.63 11.60 22.84
N LYS A 135 -34.34 11.39 23.95
CA LYS A 135 -33.84 10.65 25.13
C LYS A 135 -33.49 9.19 24.86
N ARG A 136 -34.16 8.56 23.91
CA ARG A 136 -33.87 7.16 23.50
C ARG A 136 -32.77 7.06 22.46
N SER A 137 -32.47 8.14 21.74
CA SER A 137 -31.41 8.19 20.75
C SER A 137 -30.07 8.49 21.44
N SER A 138 -28.99 8.12 20.75
CA SER A 138 -27.63 8.56 21.11
C SER A 138 -27.25 9.89 20.41
N ALA A 139 -28.25 10.61 19.88
CA ALA A 139 -28.04 11.83 19.13
C ALA A 139 -27.58 12.97 20.01
N THR A 140 -26.67 13.78 19.50
CA THR A 140 -26.21 15.04 20.11
C THR A 140 -26.69 16.24 19.32
N HIS A 141 -26.94 16.09 18.03
CA HIS A 141 -27.29 17.15 17.10
C HIS A 141 -28.45 16.75 16.18
N VAL A 142 -29.07 17.75 15.55
CA VAL A 142 -30.05 17.61 14.48
C VAL A 142 -29.63 18.40 13.25
N VAL A 143 -29.88 17.86 12.06
CA VAL A 143 -29.59 18.49 10.76
C VAL A 143 -30.59 19.61 10.50
N THR A 144 -30.11 20.83 10.35
CA THR A 144 -30.96 22.00 10.12
C THR A 144 -30.68 22.71 8.80
N GLY A 145 -29.54 22.43 8.16
CA GLY A 145 -29.19 23.01 6.86
C GLY A 145 -28.32 22.06 6.05
N ILE A 146 -28.51 22.07 4.74
CA ILE A 146 -27.73 21.23 3.80
C ILE A 146 -27.42 22.06 2.54
N LEU A 147 -26.13 22.17 2.21
CA LEU A 147 -25.67 22.63 0.91
C LEU A 147 -25.52 21.43 -0.01
N TYR A 148 -26.20 21.46 -1.13
CA TYR A 148 -26.15 20.41 -2.16
C TYR A 148 -25.21 20.79 -3.30
N GLY A 149 -24.69 19.78 -3.96
CA GLY A 149 -23.81 19.92 -5.11
C GLY A 149 -23.15 18.60 -5.49
N ALA A 150 -21.97 18.65 -6.08
CA ALA A 150 -21.20 17.45 -6.40
C ALA A 150 -19.71 17.77 -6.51
N ASN A 151 -18.88 16.78 -6.20
CA ASN A 151 -17.44 16.77 -6.48
C ASN A 151 -17.11 15.68 -7.50
N ALA A 152 -16.09 15.94 -8.31
CA ALA A 152 -15.42 14.93 -9.13
C ALA A 152 -13.91 15.12 -9.05
N PHE A 153 -13.19 14.03 -8.79
CA PHE A 153 -11.73 13.98 -8.77
C PHE A 153 -11.25 13.06 -9.88
N PHE A 154 -10.45 13.62 -10.78
CA PHE A 154 -9.71 12.89 -11.80
C PHE A 154 -8.26 12.79 -11.31
N VAL A 155 -7.85 11.60 -10.91
CA VAL A 155 -6.52 11.33 -10.37
C VAL A 155 -5.67 10.71 -11.47
N PHE A 156 -4.71 11.48 -11.96
CA PHE A 156 -3.79 11.06 -13.01
C PHE A 156 -2.50 10.56 -12.35
N ASP A 157 -2.17 9.31 -12.60
CA ASP A 157 -0.98 8.63 -12.08
C ASP A 157 -0.06 8.20 -13.22
N SER A 158 1.22 8.59 -13.17
CA SER A 158 2.23 8.02 -14.07
C SER A 158 2.51 6.56 -13.71
N GLU A 159 3.18 5.82 -14.58
CA GLU A 159 3.92 4.63 -14.19
C GLU A 159 5.04 5.01 -13.21
N LYS A 160 5.71 4.02 -12.61
CA LYS A 160 6.95 4.25 -11.85
C LYS A 160 7.99 4.86 -12.79
N VAL A 161 8.64 5.92 -12.35
CA VAL A 161 9.71 6.61 -13.09
C VAL A 161 10.98 6.63 -12.24
N GLU A 162 12.09 6.99 -12.86
CA GLU A 162 13.33 7.24 -12.10
C GLU A 162 13.15 8.43 -11.15
N ALA A 163 13.80 8.36 -9.98
CA ALA A 163 13.65 9.37 -8.92
C ALA A 163 13.90 10.80 -9.41
N ASP A 164 14.89 11.00 -10.29
CA ASP A 164 15.25 12.30 -10.85
C ASP A 164 14.21 12.82 -11.86
N SER A 165 13.41 11.95 -12.43
CA SER A 165 12.39 12.27 -13.46
C SER A 165 11.01 12.57 -12.88
N VAL A 166 10.78 12.33 -11.58
CA VAL A 166 9.45 12.50 -10.94
C VAL A 166 8.94 13.93 -11.09
N GLN A 167 9.77 14.94 -10.80
CA GLN A 167 9.37 16.36 -10.85
C GLN A 167 9.13 16.83 -12.28
N GLU A 168 9.92 16.39 -13.25
CA GLU A 168 9.75 16.72 -14.65
C GLU A 168 8.45 16.12 -15.19
N MET A 169 8.18 14.85 -14.89
CA MET A 169 6.94 14.18 -15.26
C MET A 169 5.72 14.88 -14.64
N GLU A 170 5.76 15.21 -13.34
CA GLU A 170 4.70 15.95 -12.65
C GLU A 170 4.44 17.31 -13.30
N GLY A 171 5.49 18.07 -13.62
CA GLY A 171 5.39 19.35 -14.30
C GLY A 171 4.72 19.25 -15.68
N SER A 172 5.12 18.24 -16.46
CA SER A 172 4.58 17.96 -17.79
C SER A 172 3.11 17.54 -17.73
N MET A 173 2.75 16.62 -16.83
CA MET A 173 1.36 16.21 -16.57
C MET A 173 0.51 17.40 -16.13
N ARG A 174 0.98 18.21 -15.18
CA ARG A 174 0.27 19.38 -14.68
C ARG A 174 0.01 20.41 -15.79
N ALA A 175 0.99 20.65 -16.67
CA ALA A 175 0.84 21.57 -17.80
C ALA A 175 -0.26 21.10 -18.78
N LEU A 176 -0.33 19.80 -19.02
CA LEU A 176 -1.34 19.19 -19.88
C LEU A 176 -2.74 19.25 -19.24
N ILE A 177 -2.85 18.86 -17.96
CA ILE A 177 -4.12 18.82 -17.23
C ILE A 177 -4.73 20.22 -17.08
N LYS A 178 -3.92 21.27 -16.97
CA LYS A 178 -4.39 22.67 -16.97
C LYS A 178 -5.17 23.07 -18.22
N LYS A 179 -5.07 22.32 -19.30
CA LYS A 179 -5.81 22.58 -20.54
C LYS A 179 -7.25 22.04 -20.49
N ILE A 180 -7.57 21.11 -19.55
CA ILE A 180 -8.89 20.47 -19.47
C ILE A 180 -10.06 21.48 -19.45
N PRO A 181 -10.05 22.54 -18.61
CA PRO A 181 -11.15 23.49 -18.55
C PRO A 181 -11.33 24.34 -19.82
N ALA A 182 -10.34 24.39 -20.71
CA ALA A 182 -10.39 25.16 -21.93
C ALA A 182 -11.02 24.38 -23.11
N PHE A 183 -11.32 23.11 -22.94
CA PHE A 183 -11.99 22.31 -23.96
C PHE A 183 -13.48 22.66 -23.99
N ASP A 184 -13.94 23.12 -25.13
CA ASP A 184 -15.22 23.82 -25.30
C ASP A 184 -16.44 22.95 -25.01
N VAL A 185 -17.47 23.58 -24.46
CA VAL A 185 -18.72 22.96 -23.96
C VAL A 185 -19.64 22.47 -25.10
N GLU A 186 -19.34 22.75 -26.37
CA GLU A 186 -20.20 22.39 -27.51
C GLU A 186 -20.14 20.90 -27.95
N GLY A 187 -19.57 20.01 -27.14
CA GLY A 187 -19.73 18.55 -27.33
C GLY A 187 -18.86 17.91 -28.42
N LYS A 188 -17.88 18.60 -28.96
CA LYS A 188 -16.81 18.03 -29.78
C LYS A 188 -15.47 18.45 -29.20
N VAL A 189 -14.93 17.57 -28.38
CA VAL A 189 -13.58 17.73 -27.82
C VAL A 189 -12.55 17.48 -28.92
N ASP A 190 -12.26 18.51 -29.72
CA ASP A 190 -11.11 18.48 -30.64
C ASP A 190 -9.86 18.82 -29.81
N LEU A 191 -9.29 17.78 -29.17
CA LEU A 191 -8.07 17.88 -28.37
C LEU A 191 -6.90 18.23 -29.30
N LYS A 192 -6.64 19.52 -29.49
CA LYS A 192 -5.45 20.02 -30.22
C LYS A 192 -4.20 19.80 -29.36
N LEU A 193 -3.82 18.54 -29.20
CA LEU A 193 -2.58 18.15 -28.55
C LEU A 193 -1.47 18.04 -29.58
N THR A 194 -0.26 18.49 -29.21
CA THR A 194 0.95 18.20 -29.97
C THR A 194 1.25 16.70 -29.95
N ASP A 195 2.14 16.23 -30.82
CA ASP A 195 2.50 14.80 -30.84
C ASP A 195 3.24 14.39 -29.56
N GLU A 196 4.02 15.29 -28.96
CA GLU A 196 4.67 15.08 -27.66
C GLU A 196 3.62 14.97 -26.54
N GLU A 197 2.58 15.80 -26.55
CA GLU A 197 1.48 15.74 -25.57
C GLU A 197 0.67 14.45 -25.70
N LYS A 198 0.39 14.00 -26.94
CA LYS A 198 -0.25 12.69 -27.18
C LYS A 198 0.61 11.54 -26.66
N ALA A 199 1.92 11.58 -26.89
CA ALA A 199 2.84 10.59 -26.34
C ALA A 199 2.87 10.63 -24.81
N LEU A 200 2.75 11.80 -24.19
CA LEU A 200 2.69 11.97 -22.75
C LEU A 200 1.40 11.37 -22.17
N THR A 201 0.24 11.55 -22.82
CA THR A 201 -1.04 11.00 -22.32
C THR A 201 -1.03 9.47 -22.21
N GLN A 202 -0.16 8.78 -22.95
CA GLN A 202 0.00 7.33 -22.88
C GLN A 202 0.85 6.85 -21.69
N LYS A 203 1.54 7.78 -21.00
CA LYS A 203 2.44 7.46 -19.87
C LYS A 203 1.77 7.57 -18.51
N PHE A 204 0.50 7.88 -18.45
CA PHE A 204 -0.26 7.95 -17.22
C PHE A 204 -1.70 7.46 -17.41
N SER A 205 -2.27 6.96 -16.34
CA SER A 205 -3.66 6.50 -16.26
C SER A 205 -4.51 7.49 -15.47
N CYS A 206 -5.84 7.39 -15.60
CA CYS A 206 -6.80 8.15 -14.82
C CYS A 206 -7.62 7.24 -13.92
N LYS A 207 -7.88 7.68 -12.68
CA LYS A 207 -8.90 7.14 -11.79
C LYS A 207 -9.93 8.24 -11.51
N PHE A 208 -11.19 7.85 -11.38
CA PHE A 208 -12.28 8.78 -11.12
C PHE A 208 -12.95 8.49 -9.78
N TYR A 209 -13.14 9.55 -8.98
CA TYR A 209 -13.92 9.54 -7.75
C TYR A 209 -14.92 10.68 -7.84
N GLY A 210 -16.21 10.39 -7.90
CA GLY A 210 -17.22 11.44 -8.12
C GLY A 210 -18.57 11.11 -7.54
N ASP A 211 -19.38 12.16 -7.40
CA ASP A 211 -20.78 12.09 -6.98
C ASP A 211 -21.72 12.02 -8.20
N PHE A 212 -21.17 11.64 -9.35
CA PHE A 212 -21.86 11.55 -10.64
C PHE A 212 -22.00 10.11 -11.09
N ILE A 213 -23.12 9.80 -11.74
CA ILE A 213 -23.31 8.51 -12.42
C ILE A 213 -22.80 8.65 -13.85
N LEU A 214 -21.65 8.02 -14.14
CA LEU A 214 -21.06 7.95 -15.47
C LEU A 214 -21.43 6.62 -16.14
N GLU A 215 -21.47 6.61 -17.48
CA GLU A 215 -21.62 5.36 -18.25
C GLU A 215 -20.43 4.42 -18.04
N SER A 216 -19.21 4.98 -17.95
CA SER A 216 -17.98 4.27 -17.61
C SER A 216 -17.02 5.20 -16.87
N ASN A 217 -16.21 4.64 -15.96
CA ASN A 217 -15.17 5.43 -15.30
C ASN A 217 -14.01 5.66 -16.27
N PRO A 218 -13.55 6.92 -16.44
CA PRO A 218 -12.43 7.24 -17.30
C PRO A 218 -11.12 6.58 -16.79
N SER A 219 -10.37 6.00 -17.71
CA SER A 219 -9.07 5.38 -17.46
C SER A 219 -7.92 6.09 -18.18
N THR A 220 -8.24 6.91 -19.16
CA THR A 220 -7.31 7.68 -19.99
C THR A 220 -7.55 9.19 -19.86
N PHE A 221 -6.61 10.00 -20.35
CA PHE A 221 -6.75 11.45 -20.39
C PHE A 221 -7.94 11.90 -21.27
N GLU A 222 -8.11 11.29 -22.42
CA GLU A 222 -9.19 11.63 -23.36
C GLU A 222 -10.56 11.31 -22.77
N GLU A 223 -10.72 10.12 -22.15
CA GLU A 223 -11.94 9.74 -21.45
C GLU A 223 -12.24 10.69 -20.28
N ALA A 224 -11.21 11.13 -19.54
CA ALA A 224 -11.36 12.08 -18.45
C ALA A 224 -11.85 13.46 -18.93
N VAL A 225 -11.32 13.96 -20.07
CA VAL A 225 -11.78 15.21 -20.67
C VAL A 225 -13.24 15.09 -21.11
N ASN A 226 -13.60 13.99 -21.78
CA ASN A 226 -14.99 13.75 -22.23
C ASN A 226 -15.95 13.68 -21.04
N ALA A 227 -15.55 12.98 -19.95
CA ALA A 227 -16.35 12.92 -18.73
C ALA A 227 -16.51 14.32 -18.11
N TYR A 228 -15.43 15.10 -17.98
CA TYR A 228 -15.45 16.45 -17.42
C TYR A 228 -16.44 17.37 -18.14
N VAL A 229 -16.41 17.40 -19.47
CA VAL A 229 -17.31 18.23 -20.29
C VAL A 229 -18.80 17.86 -20.07
N GLY A 230 -19.06 16.59 -19.73
CA GLY A 230 -20.41 16.09 -19.44
C GLY A 230 -20.93 16.43 -18.04
N LEU A 231 -20.06 16.71 -17.04
CA LEU A 231 -20.43 16.85 -15.64
C LEU A 231 -21.54 17.88 -15.37
N PRO A 232 -21.52 19.11 -15.94
CA PRO A 232 -22.57 20.10 -15.68
C PRO A 232 -23.97 19.61 -16.06
N LYS A 233 -24.09 18.83 -17.15
CA LYS A 233 -25.38 18.28 -17.60
C LYS A 233 -25.87 17.17 -16.69
N LEU A 234 -24.95 16.42 -16.06
CA LEU A 234 -25.29 15.32 -15.15
C LEU A 234 -25.86 15.79 -13.82
N LEU A 235 -25.63 17.04 -13.42
CA LEU A 235 -26.24 17.63 -12.22
C LEU A 235 -27.75 17.85 -12.38
N GLY A 236 -28.25 17.96 -13.62
CA GLY A 236 -29.61 18.36 -13.91
C GLY A 236 -29.76 19.88 -13.99
N GLU A 237 -30.85 20.36 -14.64
CA GLU A 237 -31.06 21.80 -14.87
C GLU A 237 -31.29 22.57 -13.57
N GLU A 238 -31.99 21.93 -12.60
CA GLU A 238 -32.27 22.48 -11.27
C GLU A 238 -31.37 21.88 -10.16
N GLY A 239 -30.38 21.06 -10.52
CA GLY A 239 -29.47 20.38 -9.57
C GLY A 239 -30.12 19.18 -8.88
N GLU A 240 -31.13 18.55 -9.48
CA GLU A 240 -31.88 17.43 -8.91
C GLU A 240 -31.03 16.18 -8.64
N ASN A 241 -29.89 16.03 -9.31
CA ASN A 241 -28.95 14.92 -9.12
C ASN A 241 -27.80 15.25 -8.14
N SER A 242 -27.88 16.39 -7.44
CA SER A 242 -26.85 16.77 -6.47
C SER A 242 -26.97 16.00 -5.16
N VAL A 243 -25.83 15.88 -4.46
CA VAL A 243 -25.72 15.22 -3.16
C VAL A 243 -25.41 16.24 -2.06
N PRO A 244 -25.62 15.92 -0.77
CA PRO A 244 -25.15 16.76 0.34
C PRO A 244 -23.64 16.95 0.28
N LEU A 245 -23.15 18.19 0.32
CA LEU A 245 -21.73 18.55 0.40
C LEU A 245 -21.35 19.02 1.80
N LYS A 246 -22.15 19.94 2.37
CA LYS A 246 -21.93 20.52 3.69
C LYS A 246 -23.24 20.55 4.48
N VAL A 247 -23.14 20.27 5.78
CA VAL A 247 -24.30 20.10 6.66
C VAL A 247 -24.14 21.01 7.88
N TRP A 248 -25.23 21.67 8.27
CA TRP A 248 -25.34 22.46 9.50
C TRP A 248 -26.10 21.67 10.54
N LEU A 249 -25.50 21.55 11.71
CA LEU A 249 -25.95 20.73 12.82
C LEU A 249 -26.21 21.64 14.04
N VAL A 250 -27.41 21.61 14.57
CA VAL A 250 -27.77 22.33 15.80
C VAL A 250 -27.71 21.35 16.96
N PRO A 251 -27.00 21.68 18.07
CA PRO A 251 -26.99 20.85 19.26
C PRO A 251 -28.38 20.66 19.85
N LEU A 252 -28.77 19.42 20.12
CA LEU A 252 -30.08 19.08 20.69
C LEU A 252 -30.29 19.69 22.09
N LYS A 253 -29.22 19.99 22.83
CA LYS A 253 -29.29 20.69 24.13
C LYS A 253 -30.03 22.03 24.08
N TYR A 254 -30.09 22.70 22.90
CA TYR A 254 -30.85 23.94 22.74
C TYR A 254 -32.36 23.70 22.61
N LEU A 255 -32.74 22.50 22.24
CA LEU A 255 -34.14 22.07 22.10
C LEU A 255 -34.62 21.29 23.33
N ASP A 256 -33.73 20.49 23.94
CA ASP A 256 -33.95 19.75 25.19
C ASP A 256 -32.72 19.88 26.10
N PRO A 257 -32.81 20.70 27.19
CA PRO A 257 -31.69 20.93 28.12
C PRO A 257 -31.17 19.67 28.84
N GLU A 258 -31.90 18.55 28.81
CA GLU A 258 -31.49 17.29 29.43
C GLU A 258 -30.49 16.51 28.55
N VAL A 259 -30.28 16.90 27.29
CA VAL A 259 -29.30 16.28 26.38
C VAL A 259 -27.88 16.67 26.81
N PRO A 260 -26.97 15.70 26.96
CA PRO A 260 -25.57 16.00 27.30
C PRO A 260 -24.91 16.88 26.24
N GLU A 261 -24.11 17.83 26.70
CA GLU A 261 -23.25 18.62 25.83
C GLU A 261 -22.06 17.82 25.35
N LEU A 262 -21.62 18.06 24.10
CA LEU A 262 -20.30 17.63 23.64
C LEU A 262 -19.25 18.43 24.43
N ILE A 263 -18.40 17.75 25.20
CA ILE A 263 -17.56 18.44 26.19
C ILE A 263 -16.24 18.90 25.56
N ASN A 264 -15.62 18.07 24.73
CA ASN A 264 -14.28 18.34 24.20
C ASN A 264 -14.19 18.15 22.68
N GLU A 265 -13.48 19.06 22.04
CA GLU A 265 -13.00 18.91 20.67
C GLU A 265 -11.56 18.39 20.69
N ILE A 266 -11.17 17.67 19.63
CA ILE A 266 -9.78 17.25 19.46
C ILE A 266 -8.98 18.40 18.91
N SER A 267 -7.84 18.73 19.55
CA SER A 267 -6.99 19.84 19.12
C SER A 267 -6.43 19.62 17.71
N ILE A 268 -6.41 20.67 16.89
CA ILE A 268 -5.92 20.62 15.51
C ILE A 268 -4.47 20.10 15.46
N GLY A 269 -3.63 20.50 16.43
CA GLY A 269 -2.24 20.04 16.50
C GLY A 269 -2.13 18.53 16.62
N LEU A 270 -2.95 17.92 17.48
CA LEU A 270 -2.97 16.47 17.65
C LEU A 270 -3.49 15.73 16.40
N VAL A 271 -4.48 16.31 15.70
CA VAL A 271 -4.98 15.74 14.43
C VAL A 271 -3.87 15.72 13.38
N ILE A 272 -3.05 16.78 13.30
CA ILE A 272 -1.90 16.86 12.40
C ILE A 272 -0.85 15.79 12.77
N GLU A 273 -0.52 15.64 14.05
CA GLU A 273 0.43 14.63 14.52
C GLU A 273 -0.01 13.20 14.14
N ILE A 274 -1.30 12.88 14.30
CA ILE A 274 -1.88 11.58 13.89
C ILE A 274 -1.81 11.39 12.38
N GLU A 275 -2.15 12.42 11.62
CA GLU A 275 -2.09 12.41 10.16
C GLU A 275 -0.66 12.12 9.67
N ASP A 276 0.33 12.81 10.23
CA ASP A 276 1.74 12.63 9.90
C ASP A 276 2.21 11.19 10.15
N VAL A 277 1.77 10.57 11.26
CA VAL A 277 2.07 9.18 11.60
C VAL A 277 1.48 8.22 10.55
N LEU A 278 0.23 8.40 10.17
CA LEU A 278 -0.44 7.52 9.20
C LEU A 278 0.09 7.72 7.78
N ASP A 279 0.35 8.95 7.37
CA ASP A 279 0.95 9.27 6.06
C ASP A 279 2.41 8.79 5.97
N ASP A 280 3.13 8.79 7.09
CA ASP A 280 4.47 8.23 7.15
C ASP A 280 4.48 6.72 6.88
N LEU A 281 3.61 5.96 7.53
CA LEU A 281 3.48 4.52 7.27
C LEU A 281 3.13 4.23 5.81
N ARG A 282 2.26 5.05 5.18
CA ARG A 282 1.91 4.94 3.77
C ARG A 282 3.11 5.23 2.85
N ARG A 283 3.93 6.23 3.19
CA ARG A 283 5.17 6.53 2.46
C ARG A 283 6.16 5.37 2.52
N MET A 284 6.28 4.69 3.67
CA MET A 284 7.14 3.50 3.81
C MET A 284 6.62 2.34 2.94
N GLU A 285 5.30 2.13 2.91
CA GLU A 285 4.67 1.14 2.03
C GLU A 285 4.92 1.44 0.55
N ALA A 286 4.75 2.69 0.11
CA ALA A 286 5.00 3.12 -1.27
C ALA A 286 6.48 2.98 -1.66
N ARG A 287 7.41 3.30 -0.76
CA ARG A 287 8.85 3.12 -0.94
C ARG A 287 9.22 1.63 -1.07
N CYS A 288 8.61 0.77 -0.26
CA CYS A 288 8.80 -0.67 -0.37
C CYS A 288 8.26 -1.22 -1.70
N ASN A 289 7.17 -0.65 -2.23
CA ASN A 289 6.63 -1.00 -3.54
C ASN A 289 7.62 -0.69 -4.68
N ASP A 290 8.38 0.41 -4.57
CA ASP A 290 9.42 0.73 -5.57
C ASP A 290 10.44 -0.41 -5.68
N SER A 291 10.86 -0.98 -4.55
CA SER A 291 11.78 -2.12 -4.52
C SER A 291 11.14 -3.42 -5.03
N LEU A 292 9.85 -3.66 -4.71
CA LEU A 292 9.14 -4.89 -5.10
C LEU A 292 8.94 -5.06 -6.61
N VAL A 293 8.97 -3.96 -7.38
CA VAL A 293 8.81 -4.02 -8.85
C VAL A 293 10.14 -4.05 -9.60
N GLU A 294 11.27 -3.99 -8.89
CA GLU A 294 12.58 -4.20 -9.51
C GLU A 294 12.66 -5.62 -10.08
N GLY A 295 13.11 -5.74 -11.33
CA GLY A 295 13.18 -7.02 -12.03
C GLY A 295 13.91 -8.09 -11.23
N VAL A 296 15.05 -7.71 -10.62
CA VAL A 296 15.86 -8.60 -9.81
C VAL A 296 15.14 -9.16 -8.58
N VAL A 297 14.18 -8.42 -8.01
CA VAL A 297 13.38 -8.92 -6.88
C VAL A 297 12.41 -10.03 -7.32
N GLY A 298 11.92 -9.96 -8.56
CA GLY A 298 11.12 -11.03 -9.15
C GLY A 298 11.89 -12.33 -9.35
N ASP A 299 13.19 -12.24 -9.61
CA ASP A 299 14.09 -13.41 -9.81
C ASP A 299 14.47 -14.10 -8.48
N PHE A 300 14.38 -13.38 -7.34
CA PHE A 300 14.73 -13.90 -6.01
C PHE A 300 13.53 -13.91 -5.06
N PRO A 301 12.78 -15.03 -4.93
CA PRO A 301 11.62 -15.13 -4.06
C PRO A 301 11.87 -14.74 -2.61
N CYS A 302 13.08 -14.96 -2.09
CA CYS A 302 13.47 -14.57 -0.72
C CYS A 302 13.43 -13.04 -0.51
N LEU A 303 13.87 -12.24 -1.49
CA LEU A 303 13.78 -10.77 -1.44
C LEU A 303 12.32 -10.31 -1.49
N GLN A 304 11.53 -10.89 -2.39
CA GLN A 304 10.11 -10.58 -2.52
C GLN A 304 9.35 -10.90 -1.22
N GLU A 305 9.63 -12.04 -0.59
CA GLU A 305 9.00 -12.45 0.67
C GLU A 305 9.31 -11.48 1.81
N VAL A 306 10.57 -11.09 1.98
CA VAL A 306 11.02 -10.16 3.04
C VAL A 306 10.36 -8.79 2.87
N LEU A 307 10.36 -8.22 1.66
CA LEU A 307 9.72 -6.93 1.35
C LEU A 307 8.18 -7.00 1.55
N THR A 308 7.55 -8.07 1.08
CA THR A 308 6.10 -8.28 1.28
C THR A 308 5.75 -8.43 2.76
N ARG A 309 6.59 -9.11 3.55
CA ARG A 309 6.41 -9.24 5.00
C ARG A 309 6.49 -7.89 5.70
N PHE A 310 7.45 -7.05 5.33
CA PHE A 310 7.56 -5.67 5.85
C PHE A 310 6.27 -4.88 5.60
N GLN A 311 5.75 -4.86 4.37
CA GLN A 311 4.50 -4.17 4.04
C GLN A 311 3.33 -4.65 4.89
N LYS A 312 3.17 -5.96 5.03
CA LYS A 312 2.10 -6.54 5.86
C LYS A 312 2.21 -6.09 7.31
N LEU A 313 3.42 -6.05 7.87
CA LEU A 313 3.63 -5.62 9.25
C LEU A 313 3.31 -4.13 9.43
N CYS A 314 3.69 -3.26 8.49
CA CYS A 314 3.31 -1.84 8.51
C CYS A 314 1.78 -1.66 8.41
N SER A 315 1.13 -2.41 7.54
CA SER A 315 -0.33 -2.39 7.38
C SER A 315 -1.06 -2.87 8.64
N TYR A 316 -0.58 -3.93 9.30
CA TYR A 316 -1.14 -4.42 10.57
C TYR A 316 -0.98 -3.40 11.69
N TYR A 317 0.19 -2.77 11.79
CA TYR A 317 0.42 -1.73 12.79
C TYR A 317 -0.51 -0.52 12.57
N ARG A 318 -0.67 -0.07 11.32
CA ARG A 318 -1.62 0.99 10.99
C ARG A 318 -3.06 0.64 11.40
N ALA A 319 -3.50 -0.58 11.11
CA ALA A 319 -4.83 -1.05 11.50
C ALA A 319 -5.00 -1.11 13.04
N ASP A 320 -3.96 -1.48 13.78
CA ASP A 320 -4.00 -1.51 15.24
C ASP A 320 -4.04 -0.11 15.86
N LEU A 321 -3.28 0.85 15.29
CA LEU A 321 -3.39 2.27 15.64
C LEU A 321 -4.81 2.78 15.45
N GLN A 322 -5.41 2.55 14.27
CA GLN A 322 -6.78 2.97 13.97
C GLN A 322 -7.79 2.33 14.94
N LYS A 323 -7.67 1.05 15.19
CA LYS A 323 -8.54 0.32 16.15
C LYS A 323 -8.45 0.89 17.58
N THR A 324 -7.28 1.38 17.97
CA THR A 324 -7.07 2.02 19.27
C THR A 324 -7.71 3.40 19.29
N MET A 325 -7.54 4.19 18.21
CA MET A 325 -8.13 5.52 18.07
C MET A 325 -9.67 5.47 18.05
N VAL A 326 -10.28 4.47 17.40
CA VAL A 326 -11.76 4.24 17.42
C VAL A 326 -12.31 4.18 18.83
N LYS A 327 -11.56 3.66 19.80
CA LYS A 327 -11.99 3.54 21.20
C LYS A 327 -11.76 4.83 21.99
N ILE A 328 -10.63 5.50 21.75
CA ILE A 328 -10.19 6.64 22.55
C ILE A 328 -10.89 7.94 22.11
N LEU A 329 -11.07 8.19 20.81
CA LEU A 329 -11.65 9.44 20.32
C LEU A 329 -13.06 9.73 20.91
N PRO A 330 -14.01 8.78 20.93
CA PRO A 330 -15.30 9.03 21.57
C PRO A 330 -15.16 9.31 23.07
N SER A 331 -14.25 8.63 23.78
CA SER A 331 -14.03 8.83 25.22
C SER A 331 -13.49 10.24 25.53
N ILE A 332 -12.61 10.77 24.67
CA ILE A 332 -12.12 12.16 24.82
C ILE A 332 -13.27 13.14 24.59
N ARG A 333 -14.06 12.97 23.54
CA ARG A 333 -15.19 13.85 23.21
C ARG A 333 -16.27 13.87 24.31
N GLU A 334 -16.47 12.74 24.98
CA GLU A 334 -17.36 12.63 26.14
C GLU A 334 -16.72 13.17 27.44
N GLY A 335 -15.46 13.60 27.43
CA GLY A 335 -14.74 14.07 28.62
C GLY A 335 -14.36 12.97 29.61
N LYS A 336 -14.42 11.69 29.18
CA LYS A 336 -14.02 10.52 30.00
C LYS A 336 -12.50 10.33 30.03
N GLU A 337 -11.85 10.72 28.95
CA GLU A 337 -10.39 10.67 28.79
C GLU A 337 -9.88 12.04 28.32
N ASP A 338 -8.59 12.27 28.50
CA ASP A 338 -7.86 13.45 28.04
C ASP A 338 -7.08 13.17 26.75
N GLU A 339 -6.78 14.19 25.94
CA GLU A 339 -5.97 14.07 24.70
C GLU A 339 -4.59 13.43 24.91
N SER A 340 -4.06 13.48 26.14
CA SER A 340 -2.81 12.81 26.50
C SER A 340 -2.84 11.30 26.23
N SER A 341 -4.02 10.68 26.20
CA SER A 341 -4.18 9.28 25.83
C SER A 341 -3.79 9.02 24.37
N LEU A 342 -4.13 9.92 23.45
CA LEU A 342 -3.71 9.86 22.04
C LEU A 342 -2.22 10.23 21.87
N ARG A 343 -1.73 11.28 22.56
CA ARG A 343 -0.30 11.64 22.51
C ARG A 343 0.60 10.50 22.95
N ARG A 344 0.20 9.77 23.99
CA ARG A 344 0.95 8.60 24.45
C ARG A 344 1.11 7.54 23.36
N ILE A 345 0.11 7.30 22.54
CA ILE A 345 0.20 6.33 21.42
C ILE A 345 1.25 6.79 20.40
N ILE A 346 1.29 8.08 20.08
CA ILE A 346 2.29 8.66 19.17
C ILE A 346 3.70 8.53 19.76
N GLU A 347 3.86 8.85 21.05
CA GLU A 347 5.14 8.69 21.76
C GLU A 347 5.59 7.22 21.87
N GLU A 348 4.67 6.28 22.06
CA GLU A 348 4.94 4.86 22.07
C GLU A 348 5.42 4.38 20.70
N ARG A 349 4.85 4.90 19.60
CA ARG A 349 5.32 4.62 18.25
C ARG A 349 6.79 5.00 18.08
N GLU A 350 7.22 6.16 18.56
CA GLU A 350 8.62 6.62 18.41
C GLU A 350 9.61 5.68 19.12
N LYS A 351 9.18 4.97 20.15
CA LYS A 351 9.99 3.98 20.88
C LYS A 351 9.88 2.56 20.28
N SER A 352 8.89 2.33 19.45
CA SER A 352 8.55 1.02 18.86
C SER A 352 9.48 0.67 17.68
N PRO A 353 9.41 -0.57 17.15
CA PRO A 353 10.02 -0.94 15.89
C PRO A 353 9.42 -0.22 14.67
N PHE A 354 8.26 0.43 14.84
CA PHE A 354 7.55 1.16 13.80
C PHE A 354 7.83 2.68 13.81
N SER A 355 8.84 3.15 14.53
CA SER A 355 9.30 4.54 14.43
C SER A 355 9.82 4.83 13.03
N HIS A 356 9.65 6.09 12.58
CA HIS A 356 10.12 6.55 11.27
C HIS A 356 11.59 6.19 11.03
N GLU A 357 12.45 6.45 12.02
CA GLU A 357 13.89 6.20 11.93
C GLU A 357 14.21 4.73 11.66
N LYS A 358 13.57 3.80 12.42
CA LYS A 358 13.85 2.36 12.27
C LYS A 358 13.31 1.80 10.97
N LEU A 359 12.10 2.22 10.55
CA LEU A 359 11.50 1.80 9.28
C LEU A 359 12.33 2.31 8.09
N SER A 360 12.74 3.59 8.11
CA SER A 360 13.56 4.18 7.06
C SER A 360 14.92 3.49 6.98
N LYS A 361 15.59 3.29 8.11
CA LYS A 361 16.89 2.61 8.17
C LYS A 361 16.81 1.18 7.63
N TRP A 362 15.75 0.46 7.95
CA TRP A 362 15.54 -0.89 7.42
C TRP A 362 15.37 -0.86 5.89
N LEU A 363 14.55 0.05 5.37
CA LEU A 363 14.35 0.22 3.92
C LEU A 363 15.65 0.64 3.22
N ASP A 364 16.43 1.57 3.80
CA ASP A 364 17.73 1.98 3.25
C ASP A 364 18.67 0.77 3.08
N CYS A 365 18.69 -0.13 4.08
CA CYS A 365 19.50 -1.35 4.01
C CYS A 365 18.99 -2.32 2.93
N LYS A 366 17.67 -2.48 2.80
CA LYS A 366 17.08 -3.38 1.80
C LYS A 366 17.16 -2.85 0.38
N GLU A 367 16.96 -1.56 0.16
CA GLU A 367 17.19 -0.92 -1.13
C GLU A 367 18.66 -1.07 -1.58
N ARG A 368 19.61 -0.89 -0.64
CA ARG A 368 21.01 -1.15 -0.93
C ARG A 368 21.25 -2.62 -1.28
N GLU A 369 20.66 -3.56 -0.57
CA GLU A 369 20.75 -5.00 -0.87
C GLU A 369 20.24 -5.31 -2.28
N VAL A 370 19.06 -4.80 -2.66
CA VAL A 370 18.48 -4.94 -4.00
C VAL A 370 19.41 -4.36 -5.07
N ASN A 371 19.94 -3.15 -4.85
CA ASN A 371 20.87 -2.51 -5.78
C ASN A 371 22.17 -3.30 -5.97
N VAL A 372 22.72 -3.88 -4.89
CA VAL A 372 23.92 -4.72 -4.94
C VAL A 372 23.67 -6.01 -5.73
N VAL A 373 22.53 -6.66 -5.48
CA VAL A 373 22.13 -7.86 -6.22
C VAL A 373 21.94 -7.53 -7.71
N TRP A 374 21.24 -6.43 -8.00
CA TRP A 374 21.05 -5.94 -9.37
C TRP A 374 22.40 -5.70 -10.07
N ALA A 375 23.35 -4.99 -9.44
CA ALA A 375 24.66 -4.71 -10.00
C ALA A 375 25.47 -6.00 -10.29
N CYS A 376 25.37 -7.00 -9.43
CA CYS A 376 26.01 -8.30 -9.68
C CYS A 376 25.38 -9.05 -10.85
N VAL A 377 24.04 -9.00 -10.97
CA VAL A 377 23.30 -9.66 -12.06
C VAL A 377 23.59 -9.00 -13.41
N GLU A 378 23.70 -7.68 -13.47
CA GLU A 378 24.10 -6.95 -14.69
C GLU A 378 25.50 -7.32 -15.22
N ILE A 379 26.41 -7.72 -14.34
CA ILE A 379 27.73 -8.22 -14.74
C ILE A 379 27.64 -9.60 -15.41
N ILE A 380 26.62 -10.40 -15.05
CA ILE A 380 26.44 -11.78 -15.49
C ILE A 380 25.09 -11.99 -16.21
N PRO A 381 24.79 -11.22 -17.28
CA PRO A 381 23.51 -11.30 -17.97
C PRO A 381 23.32 -12.66 -18.66
N ASP A 382 22.08 -12.99 -18.99
CA ASP A 382 21.66 -14.20 -19.75
C ASP A 382 21.92 -15.54 -19.04
N ILE A 383 22.22 -15.54 -17.73
CA ILE A 383 22.40 -16.75 -16.95
C ILE A 383 21.09 -17.17 -16.28
N LYS A 384 20.80 -18.46 -16.30
CA LYS A 384 19.58 -19.01 -15.71
C LYS A 384 19.54 -18.79 -14.19
N PHE A 385 18.48 -18.14 -13.71
CA PHE A 385 18.16 -18.07 -12.29
C PHE A 385 17.52 -19.37 -11.82
N VAL A 386 17.86 -19.75 -10.59
CA VAL A 386 17.34 -20.95 -9.92
C VAL A 386 16.80 -20.53 -8.57
N ALA A 387 15.51 -20.79 -8.36
CA ALA A 387 14.76 -20.20 -7.25
C ALA A 387 15.18 -20.70 -5.86
N ASN A 388 15.72 -21.92 -5.77
CA ASN A 388 16.08 -22.53 -4.48
C ASN A 388 17.07 -23.70 -4.67
N GLN A 389 17.61 -24.19 -3.53
CA GLN A 389 18.57 -25.29 -3.52
C GLN A 389 18.06 -26.56 -4.21
N THR A 390 16.79 -26.92 -4.03
CA THR A 390 16.22 -28.14 -4.64
C THR A 390 16.20 -28.06 -6.17
N GLU A 391 15.90 -26.89 -6.71
CA GLU A 391 15.94 -26.67 -8.15
C GLU A 391 17.38 -26.67 -8.66
N LEU A 392 18.31 -26.07 -7.93
CA LEU A 392 19.74 -26.13 -8.26
C LEU A 392 20.23 -27.58 -8.31
N GLU A 393 19.92 -28.38 -7.31
CA GLU A 393 20.29 -29.81 -7.28
C GLU A 393 19.74 -30.56 -8.50
N ARG A 394 18.51 -30.27 -8.92
CA ARG A 394 17.93 -30.87 -10.14
C ARG A 394 18.68 -30.49 -11.40
N GLU A 395 19.10 -29.22 -11.51
CA GLU A 395 19.84 -28.74 -12.68
C GLU A 395 21.28 -29.29 -12.75
N VAL A 396 21.99 -29.34 -11.61
CA VAL A 396 23.36 -29.85 -11.57
C VAL A 396 23.45 -31.38 -11.71
N LEU A 397 22.38 -32.11 -11.36
CA LEU A 397 22.25 -33.56 -11.54
C LEU A 397 21.73 -33.95 -12.92
N ALA A 398 21.40 -32.99 -13.78
CA ALA A 398 20.87 -33.28 -15.11
C ALA A 398 21.90 -34.08 -15.97
N PRO A 399 21.49 -35.09 -16.74
CA PRO A 399 22.41 -36.02 -17.41
C PRO A 399 23.44 -35.40 -18.35
N LEU A 400 23.20 -34.19 -18.85
CA LEU A 400 24.11 -33.46 -19.74
C LEU A 400 25.00 -32.44 -19.02
N ALA A 401 24.81 -32.22 -17.72
CA ALA A 401 25.57 -31.27 -16.92
C ALA A 401 26.80 -31.96 -16.35
N VAL A 402 27.90 -31.99 -17.12
CA VAL A 402 29.20 -32.55 -16.64
C VAL A 402 29.85 -31.56 -15.66
N PHE A 403 29.85 -30.28 -16.02
CA PHE A 403 30.34 -29.19 -15.18
C PHE A 403 29.24 -28.17 -14.99
N SER A 404 29.04 -27.70 -13.77
CA SER A 404 28.14 -26.62 -13.49
C SER A 404 28.80 -25.60 -12.58
N PHE A 405 28.66 -24.34 -12.95
CA PHE A 405 29.12 -23.20 -12.14
C PHE A 405 27.93 -22.42 -11.67
N CYS A 406 27.90 -22.07 -10.38
CA CYS A 406 26.79 -21.33 -9.82
C CYS A 406 27.30 -20.10 -9.06
N PHE A 407 26.80 -18.92 -9.43
CA PHE A 407 26.98 -17.72 -8.63
C PHE A 407 25.92 -17.72 -7.53
N ILE A 408 26.33 -17.82 -6.28
CA ILE A 408 25.43 -17.98 -5.13
C ILE A 408 25.44 -16.70 -4.31
N PHE A 409 24.28 -16.07 -4.16
CA PHE A 409 24.05 -15.06 -3.13
C PHE A 409 23.83 -15.78 -1.78
N THR A 410 24.76 -15.60 -0.87
CA THR A 410 24.87 -16.40 0.36
C THR A 410 24.22 -15.77 1.57
N SER A 411 23.77 -14.51 1.48
CA SER A 411 23.20 -13.76 2.60
C SER A 411 21.71 -13.46 2.44
N LEU A 412 21.11 -13.64 1.25
CA LEU A 412 19.73 -13.22 0.97
C LEU A 412 18.67 -14.01 1.75
N GLU A 413 18.92 -15.27 2.06
CA GLU A 413 18.01 -16.13 2.85
C GLU A 413 18.26 -16.02 4.37
N THR A 414 19.01 -15.01 4.83
CA THR A 414 19.23 -14.81 6.27
C THR A 414 17.96 -14.30 6.92
N ALA A 415 17.57 -14.91 8.06
CA ALA A 415 16.45 -14.42 8.88
C ALA A 415 16.66 -12.93 9.22
N ASP A 416 15.57 -12.15 9.14
CA ASP A 416 15.58 -10.72 9.42
C ASP A 416 15.09 -10.43 10.85
N PRO A 417 15.99 -10.15 11.81
CA PRO A 417 15.62 -9.92 13.20
C PRO A 417 14.75 -8.67 13.40
N CYS A 418 14.82 -7.69 12.48
CA CYS A 418 13.98 -6.49 12.56
C CYS A 418 12.51 -6.82 12.31
N LEU A 419 12.23 -7.64 11.27
CA LEU A 419 10.87 -8.09 10.97
C LEU A 419 10.31 -9.01 12.07
N ASP A 420 11.15 -9.84 12.69
CA ASP A 420 10.74 -10.65 13.84
C ASP A 420 10.41 -9.76 15.04
N ASN A 421 11.20 -8.72 15.28
CA ASN A 421 10.94 -7.73 16.33
C ASN A 421 9.65 -6.93 16.09
N MET A 422 9.37 -6.53 14.83
CA MET A 422 8.11 -5.89 14.46
C MET A 422 6.91 -6.82 14.74
N ARG A 423 7.04 -8.11 14.42
CA ARG A 423 6.00 -9.10 14.68
C ARG A 423 5.75 -9.26 16.18
N ASN A 424 6.81 -9.49 16.98
CA ASN A 424 6.73 -9.66 18.42
C ASN A 424 6.07 -8.46 19.10
N TYR A 425 6.38 -7.25 18.63
CA TYR A 425 5.74 -6.03 19.12
C TYR A 425 4.21 -6.04 18.88
N LEU A 426 3.75 -6.44 17.68
CA LEU A 426 2.32 -6.55 17.36
C LEU A 426 1.62 -7.65 18.19
N ASP A 427 2.34 -8.72 18.53
CA ASP A 427 1.84 -9.82 19.36
C ASP A 427 1.86 -9.46 20.88
N GLY A 428 2.29 -8.23 21.24
CA GLY A 428 2.35 -7.73 22.62
C GLY A 428 3.56 -8.23 23.43
N GLU A 429 4.56 -8.78 22.75
CA GLU A 429 5.79 -9.23 23.38
C GLU A 429 6.77 -8.08 23.59
N LYS A 430 7.70 -8.21 24.55
CA LYS A 430 8.77 -7.22 24.73
C LYS A 430 9.66 -7.19 23.51
N SER A 431 9.65 -6.03 22.86
CA SER A 431 10.50 -5.74 21.71
C SER A 431 11.96 -5.62 22.14
N GLY A 432 12.83 -6.42 21.52
CA GLY A 432 14.28 -6.27 21.63
C GLY A 432 14.80 -5.14 20.75
N SER A 433 16.04 -4.72 20.94
CA SER A 433 16.73 -3.87 19.97
C SER A 433 17.33 -4.78 18.90
N SER A 434 16.97 -4.57 17.65
CA SER A 434 17.56 -5.24 16.48
C SER A 434 17.95 -4.20 15.45
N GLU A 435 19.15 -4.35 14.91
CA GLU A 435 19.66 -3.51 13.84
C GLU A 435 19.53 -4.27 12.51
N PRO A 436 19.16 -3.59 11.41
CA PRO A 436 19.09 -4.22 10.11
C PRO A 436 20.49 -4.60 9.62
N THR A 437 20.57 -5.67 8.85
CA THR A 437 21.82 -6.10 8.25
C THR A 437 22.22 -5.13 7.14
N TYR A 438 23.39 -4.55 7.25
CA TYR A 438 23.96 -3.63 6.27
C TYR A 438 25.06 -4.30 5.47
N ILE A 439 24.97 -4.25 4.14
CA ILE A 439 26.04 -4.70 3.25
C ILE A 439 27.12 -3.63 3.22
N SER A 440 28.29 -3.92 3.81
CA SER A 440 29.43 -3.01 3.80
C SER A 440 30.03 -2.88 2.39
N ASP A 441 30.77 -1.79 2.15
CA ASP A 441 31.47 -1.58 0.88
C ASP A 441 32.50 -2.68 0.58
N ASP A 442 33.12 -3.25 1.62
CA ASP A 442 34.04 -4.37 1.45
C ASP A 442 33.32 -5.63 0.95
N VAL A 443 32.12 -5.92 1.49
CA VAL A 443 31.31 -7.05 1.02
C VAL A 443 30.82 -6.80 -0.40
N LEU A 444 30.36 -5.58 -0.72
CA LEU A 444 29.96 -5.18 -2.06
C LEU A 444 31.09 -5.39 -3.07
N ASN A 445 32.32 -4.89 -2.78
CA ASN A 445 33.46 -5.04 -3.65
C ASN A 445 33.78 -6.52 -3.88
N GLN A 446 33.75 -7.34 -2.81
CA GLN A 446 33.98 -8.79 -2.94
C GLN A 446 32.90 -9.49 -3.79
N MET A 447 31.66 -9.10 -3.67
CA MET A 447 30.57 -9.65 -4.50
C MET A 447 30.77 -9.29 -5.97
N THR A 448 31.10 -8.05 -6.26
CA THR A 448 31.36 -7.53 -7.60
C THR A 448 32.58 -8.22 -8.23
N ASP A 449 33.68 -8.36 -7.50
CA ASP A 449 34.89 -9.07 -7.98
C ASP A 449 34.58 -10.55 -8.30
N LYS A 450 33.75 -11.21 -7.49
CA LYS A 450 33.30 -12.58 -7.74
C LYS A 450 32.38 -12.66 -8.96
N ALA A 451 31.52 -11.68 -9.20
CA ALA A 451 30.69 -11.62 -10.38
C ALA A 451 31.54 -11.46 -11.66
N TYR A 452 32.52 -10.59 -11.67
CA TYR A 452 33.48 -10.46 -12.78
C TYR A 452 34.28 -11.75 -13.00
N THR A 453 34.73 -12.39 -11.92
CA THR A 453 35.44 -13.67 -12.01
C THR A 453 34.55 -14.76 -12.61
N PHE A 454 33.29 -14.84 -12.16
CA PHE A 454 32.31 -15.78 -12.69
C PHE A 454 32.01 -15.52 -14.18
N LYS A 455 31.88 -14.27 -14.59
CA LYS A 455 31.70 -13.89 -15.99
C LYS A 455 32.90 -14.30 -16.86
N LYS A 456 34.09 -14.15 -16.34
CA LYS A 456 35.29 -14.62 -17.04
C LYS A 456 35.29 -16.15 -17.21
N VAL A 457 34.96 -16.90 -16.15
CA VAL A 457 34.82 -18.37 -16.23
C VAL A 457 33.74 -18.78 -17.24
N GLU A 458 32.60 -18.07 -17.30
CA GLU A 458 31.58 -18.32 -18.29
C GLU A 458 32.12 -18.15 -19.72
N ASN A 459 32.78 -17.04 -19.99
CA ASN A 459 33.34 -16.76 -21.32
C ASN A 459 34.40 -17.77 -21.74
N ASP A 460 35.28 -18.20 -20.79
CA ASP A 460 36.37 -19.12 -21.07
C ASP A 460 35.93 -20.58 -21.25
N LEU A 461 34.85 -20.99 -20.57
CA LEU A 461 34.41 -22.40 -20.51
C LEU A 461 33.04 -22.65 -21.21
N LYS A 462 32.47 -21.69 -21.92
CA LYS A 462 31.19 -21.83 -22.60
C LYS A 462 31.17 -23.00 -23.57
N GLY A 463 30.34 -23.99 -23.29
CA GLY A 463 30.28 -25.21 -24.12
C GLY A 463 29.07 -26.12 -23.77
N PRO A 464 28.76 -27.11 -24.61
CA PRO A 464 27.53 -27.90 -24.48
C PRO A 464 27.45 -28.76 -23.20
N LYS A 465 28.57 -29.00 -22.53
CA LYS A 465 28.66 -29.80 -21.29
C LYS A 465 28.81 -28.95 -20.04
N VAL A 466 28.87 -27.62 -20.16
CA VAL A 466 29.02 -26.69 -19.05
C VAL A 466 27.75 -25.89 -18.87
N LYS A 467 27.27 -25.81 -17.65
CA LYS A 467 26.06 -25.06 -17.27
C LYS A 467 26.44 -23.93 -16.30
N PHE A 468 25.72 -22.83 -16.40
CA PHE A 468 25.89 -21.67 -15.53
C PHE A 468 24.53 -21.31 -14.90
N PHE A 469 24.54 -21.01 -13.60
CA PHE A 469 23.36 -20.69 -12.82
C PHE A 469 23.62 -19.53 -11.87
N VAL A 470 22.54 -18.84 -11.50
CA VAL A 470 22.52 -17.88 -10.38
C VAL A 470 21.47 -18.36 -9.37
N ALA A 471 21.80 -18.37 -8.09
CA ALA A 471 20.87 -18.77 -7.03
C ALA A 471 21.10 -17.98 -5.73
N ALA A 472 20.09 -17.98 -4.85
CA ALA A 472 20.21 -17.57 -3.45
C ALA A 472 20.23 -18.82 -2.57
N ILE A 473 21.29 -19.02 -1.79
CA ILE A 473 21.43 -20.15 -0.87
C ILE A 473 22.22 -19.70 0.35
N LEU A 474 21.64 -19.80 1.53
CA LEU A 474 22.29 -19.37 2.78
C LEU A 474 23.60 -20.09 3.04
N ASN A 475 24.69 -19.32 3.14
CA ASN A 475 25.98 -19.83 3.60
C ASN A 475 26.71 -18.79 4.45
N LYS A 476 26.66 -18.95 5.76
CA LYS A 476 27.26 -18.02 6.74
C LYS A 476 28.78 -17.92 6.66
N LYS A 477 29.46 -18.85 5.98
CA LYS A 477 30.94 -18.81 5.85
C LYS A 477 31.41 -17.78 4.82
N PHE A 478 30.56 -17.43 3.87
CA PHE A 478 30.92 -16.53 2.77
C PHE A 478 29.92 -15.38 2.71
N PRO A 479 30.18 -14.25 3.40
CA PRO A 479 29.26 -13.11 3.38
C PRO A 479 29.05 -12.59 1.95
N GLY A 480 27.81 -12.25 1.62
CA GLY A 480 27.42 -11.65 0.35
C GLY A 480 27.22 -12.66 -0.78
N ALA A 481 28.28 -13.13 -1.42
CA ALA A 481 28.20 -14.09 -2.52
C ALA A 481 29.39 -15.06 -2.57
N SER A 482 29.22 -16.16 -3.31
CA SER A 482 30.31 -17.13 -3.60
C SER A 482 30.06 -17.78 -4.96
N VAL A 483 31.12 -18.38 -5.53
CA VAL A 483 31.03 -19.19 -6.75
C VAL A 483 31.21 -20.65 -6.39
N TYR A 484 30.23 -21.49 -6.76
CA TYR A 484 30.27 -22.93 -6.54
C TYR A 484 30.53 -23.67 -7.85
N GLU A 485 31.39 -24.67 -7.80
CA GLU A 485 31.68 -25.60 -8.90
C GLU A 485 31.13 -26.97 -8.57
N TYR A 486 30.36 -27.54 -9.51
CA TYR A 486 29.83 -28.89 -9.43
C TYR A 486 30.39 -29.73 -10.57
N ILE A 487 30.85 -30.94 -10.24
CA ILE A 487 31.36 -31.93 -11.21
C ILE A 487 30.51 -33.19 -11.08
N GLY A 488 29.79 -33.54 -12.15
CA GLY A 488 28.89 -34.69 -12.13
C GLY A 488 27.81 -34.60 -11.03
N GLY A 489 27.37 -33.39 -10.73
CA GLY A 489 26.35 -33.12 -9.69
C GLY A 489 26.92 -33.00 -8.26
N ASN A 490 28.18 -33.28 -8.04
CA ASN A 490 28.81 -33.16 -6.72
C ASN A 490 29.49 -31.80 -6.55
N LEU A 491 29.24 -31.12 -5.43
CA LEU A 491 29.92 -29.87 -5.09
C LEU A 491 31.42 -30.12 -4.87
N HIS A 492 32.25 -29.55 -5.73
CA HIS A 492 33.68 -29.75 -5.72
C HIS A 492 34.44 -28.59 -5.05
N TYR A 493 33.97 -27.35 -5.25
CA TYR A 493 34.66 -26.17 -4.73
C TYR A 493 33.71 -25.01 -4.47
N GLY A 494 33.91 -24.27 -3.36
CA GLY A 494 33.38 -22.96 -3.12
C GLY A 494 34.52 -21.97 -2.97
N MET A 495 34.64 -20.98 -3.84
CA MET A 495 35.73 -19.98 -3.77
C MET A 495 35.58 -19.12 -2.51
N ALA A 496 36.40 -19.43 -1.51
CA ALA A 496 36.72 -18.48 -0.45
C ALA A 496 37.57 -17.36 -1.07
N GLY A 497 37.20 -16.10 -0.85
CA GLY A 497 38.02 -14.97 -1.33
C GLY A 497 39.45 -15.11 -0.92
N CYS A 498 40.38 -15.31 -1.85
CA CYS A 498 41.80 -15.15 -1.62
C CYS A 498 42.09 -13.64 -1.50
N CYS A 499 42.07 -13.09 -0.29
CA CYS A 499 42.78 -11.85 0.00
C CYS A 499 44.27 -12.12 -0.22
N GLY A 500 44.82 -11.62 -1.32
CA GLY A 500 46.25 -11.43 -1.43
C GLY A 500 47.05 -12.24 -2.46
N CYS A 501 46.48 -12.66 -3.59
CA CYS A 501 47.28 -13.06 -4.72
C CYS A 501 47.30 -11.96 -5.79
N HIS A 502 48.40 -11.21 -5.86
CA HIS A 502 48.70 -10.31 -6.96
C HIS A 502 48.51 -11.00 -8.31
N ALA A 503 47.91 -10.27 -9.26
CA ALA A 503 47.78 -10.64 -10.65
C ALA A 503 49.17 -10.96 -11.26
N GLY A 504 49.51 -12.23 -11.24
CA GLY A 504 50.58 -12.81 -12.02
C GLY A 504 49.97 -14.00 -12.74
N SER A 505 49.92 -13.89 -14.06
CA SER A 505 49.50 -14.88 -15.05
C SER A 505 49.49 -16.33 -14.53
N ALA A 506 48.35 -16.78 -13.99
CA ALA A 506 48.06 -18.19 -13.86
C ALA A 506 47.18 -18.58 -15.03
N SER A 507 47.79 -19.01 -16.13
CA SER A 507 47.13 -19.85 -17.10
C SER A 507 46.57 -21.05 -16.33
N LEU A 508 45.25 -21.12 -16.21
CA LEU A 508 44.52 -22.30 -15.75
C LEU A 508 44.81 -23.43 -16.75
N GLN A 509 45.91 -24.15 -16.57
CA GLN A 509 46.14 -25.45 -17.20
C GLN A 509 45.27 -26.45 -16.46
N PHE A 510 44.08 -26.71 -16.98
CA PHE A 510 43.30 -27.92 -16.68
C PHE A 510 44.05 -29.13 -17.23
N GLY A 511 45.10 -29.55 -16.55
CA GLY A 511 45.86 -30.76 -16.81
C GLY A 511 45.54 -31.78 -15.74
N ILE A 512 44.81 -32.80 -16.10
CA ILE A 512 44.60 -34.03 -15.35
C ILE A 512 45.96 -34.63 -14.96
N ASN A 513 46.44 -34.35 -13.74
CA ASN A 513 47.40 -35.24 -13.09
C ASN A 513 47.40 -35.07 -11.56
N PRO A 514 46.88 -36.06 -10.81
CA PRO A 514 46.79 -36.01 -9.34
C PRO A 514 48.11 -36.14 -8.62
N GLN A 515 49.25 -36.28 -9.31
CA GLN A 515 50.51 -36.62 -8.68
C GLN A 515 51.53 -35.49 -8.52
N GLN A 516 51.21 -34.21 -8.85
CA GLN A 516 52.16 -33.10 -8.71
C GLN A 516 51.88 -32.09 -7.60
N CYS A 517 50.92 -32.31 -6.72
CA CYS A 517 50.68 -31.44 -5.56
C CYS A 517 51.43 -31.86 -4.26
N HIS A 518 52.46 -32.73 -4.34
CA HIS A 518 53.14 -33.22 -3.15
C HIS A 518 54.62 -32.75 -3.03
N GLN A 519 54.96 -31.58 -3.51
CA GLN A 519 56.28 -30.99 -3.14
C GLN A 519 56.20 -29.47 -3.12
N GLN A 520 56.08 -28.95 -1.93
CA GLN A 520 56.46 -27.66 -1.35
C GLN A 520 55.37 -27.07 -0.48
N SER A 521 55.37 -27.45 0.78
CA SER A 521 55.29 -26.55 1.95
C SER A 521 55.24 -27.37 3.24
N ALA A 522 56.40 -27.59 3.79
CA ALA A 522 56.52 -27.80 5.23
C ALA A 522 56.30 -26.44 5.89
N ILE A 523 55.19 -26.30 6.65
CA ILE A 523 55.08 -25.58 7.90
C ILE A 523 53.56 -25.54 8.25
N THR A 524 53.26 -26.20 9.38
CA THR A 524 52.02 -26.30 10.16
C THR A 524 50.83 -27.11 9.56
N PRO A 525 50.35 -28.11 10.32
CA PRO A 525 49.18 -28.91 9.91
C PRO A 525 47.88 -28.12 10.09
N PRO A 526 46.94 -28.23 9.15
CA PRO A 526 45.59 -27.69 9.36
C PRO A 526 44.83 -28.51 10.41
N PRO A 527 43.90 -27.90 11.13
CA PRO A 527 43.04 -28.63 12.07
C PRO A 527 42.17 -29.66 11.33
N PRO A 528 41.77 -30.76 12.00
CA PRO A 528 41.16 -31.89 11.35
C PRO A 528 39.81 -31.55 10.76
N CYS A 529 39.61 -31.90 9.51
CA CYS A 529 38.28 -31.92 8.86
C CYS A 529 37.34 -32.83 9.62
N PHE A 530 36.25 -32.28 10.09
CA PHE A 530 35.12 -33.07 10.59
C PHE A 530 34.54 -33.89 9.43
N LYS A 531 34.72 -35.21 9.50
CA LYS A 531 33.97 -36.18 8.67
C LYS A 531 32.51 -36.04 9.01
N VAL A 532 31.69 -35.64 8.05
CA VAL A 532 30.25 -35.80 8.12
C VAL A 532 29.99 -37.31 8.07
N GLY A 533 29.53 -37.84 9.20
CA GLY A 533 29.18 -39.26 9.30
C GLY A 533 27.91 -39.53 8.47
N ILE A 534 28.04 -40.42 7.52
CA ILE A 534 26.93 -41.06 6.83
C ILE A 534 26.20 -41.89 7.90
N MET A 535 25.00 -41.48 8.27
CA MET A 535 24.12 -42.34 9.08
C MET A 535 23.66 -43.49 8.18
N HIS A 536 24.16 -44.69 8.48
CA HIS A 536 23.61 -45.96 8.02
C HIS A 536 22.18 -46.09 8.57
N VAL A 537 21.22 -46.15 7.66
CA VAL A 537 19.87 -46.61 7.98
C VAL A 537 19.93 -48.14 8.06
N GLU A 538 19.89 -48.69 9.27
CA GLU A 538 19.71 -50.11 9.47
C GLU A 538 18.32 -50.55 9.06
N THR A 539 18.30 -51.52 8.15
CA THR A 539 17.12 -52.19 7.63
C THR A 539 16.57 -53.12 8.73
N ILE A 540 15.50 -52.75 9.40
CA ILE A 540 14.72 -53.66 10.21
C ILE A 540 13.75 -54.42 9.30
N ARG A 541 14.02 -55.75 9.19
CA ARG A 541 13.14 -56.72 8.53
C ARG A 541 11.93 -57.02 9.43
N SER A 542 10.81 -57.11 8.73
CA SER A 542 9.45 -57.43 9.09
C SER A 542 9.24 -58.67 9.99
N PRO A 543 8.00 -58.94 10.44
CA PRO A 543 7.25 -60.00 9.79
C PRO A 543 5.78 -59.66 9.44
N LEU A 544 5.39 -60.27 8.33
CA LEU A 544 4.09 -60.63 7.81
C LEU A 544 2.89 -60.59 8.78
N LEU A 545 1.77 -59.95 8.34
CA LEU A 545 0.43 -60.52 8.45
C LEU A 545 -0.59 -59.88 7.48
N ARG A 546 -1.07 -60.71 6.58
CA ARG A 546 -2.42 -60.87 5.97
C ARG A 546 -3.24 -59.64 5.49
N ARG A 547 -3.52 -59.79 4.21
CA ARG A 547 -4.61 -59.27 3.36
C ARG A 547 -5.93 -58.96 4.09
N THR A 548 -6.50 -57.79 3.74
CA THR A 548 -7.93 -57.66 3.42
C THR A 548 -8.11 -56.58 2.34
N LYS A 549 -8.90 -56.96 1.32
CA LYS A 549 -9.40 -56.12 0.24
C LYS A 549 -10.38 -55.07 0.81
N THR A 550 -10.28 -53.81 0.45
CA THR A 550 -11.47 -52.95 0.35
C THR A 550 -11.30 -51.90 -0.76
N GLN A 551 -12.37 -51.78 -1.45
CA GLN A 551 -12.67 -51.10 -2.70
C GLN A 551 -12.26 -49.62 -2.79
N ARG A 552 -11.83 -49.25 -4.00
CA ARG A 552 -11.78 -47.85 -4.49
C ARG A 552 -13.19 -47.28 -4.58
N VAL A 553 -13.41 -46.12 -4.02
CA VAL A 553 -14.52 -45.22 -4.36
C VAL A 553 -13.91 -43.95 -4.95
N VAL A 554 -14.21 -43.71 -6.23
CA VAL A 554 -13.91 -42.50 -6.99
C VAL A 554 -15.14 -41.59 -6.86
N PRO A 555 -15.04 -40.30 -6.49
CA PRO A 555 -16.15 -39.39 -6.68
C PRO A 555 -16.12 -38.81 -8.11
N LYS A 556 -17.23 -38.96 -8.81
CA LYS A 556 -17.54 -38.35 -10.08
C LYS A 556 -17.73 -36.83 -9.90
N ILE A 557 -17.09 -36.06 -10.76
CA ILE A 557 -17.40 -34.67 -11.04
C ILE A 557 -18.57 -34.67 -12.04
N SER A 558 -19.69 -34.07 -11.68
CA SER A 558 -20.80 -33.80 -12.59
C SER A 558 -20.72 -32.33 -13.06
N ASN A 559 -20.55 -32.19 -14.38
CA ASN A 559 -20.81 -30.97 -15.15
C ASN A 559 -22.27 -30.55 -14.97
N PHE A 560 -22.49 -29.26 -14.78
CA PHE A 560 -23.79 -28.64 -15.01
C PHE A 560 -23.68 -27.70 -16.20
N ASP A 561 -24.43 -28.08 -17.22
CA ASP A 561 -24.60 -27.38 -18.47
C ASP A 561 -25.72 -26.33 -18.34
N SER A 562 -25.58 -25.27 -19.09
CA SER A 562 -26.50 -24.15 -19.24
C SER A 562 -27.70 -24.54 -20.09
N SER A 563 -28.91 -24.15 -19.73
CA SER A 563 -29.93 -23.63 -20.68
C SER A 563 -31.20 -23.13 -19.99
N ASP A 564 -31.58 -21.93 -20.39
CA ASP A 564 -32.93 -21.35 -20.55
C ASP A 564 -34.07 -21.65 -19.57
N GLN A 565 -34.60 -20.60 -18.98
CA GLN A 565 -36.01 -20.20 -19.30
C GLN A 565 -36.40 -18.86 -18.65
N SER A 566 -36.79 -17.98 -19.51
CA SER A 566 -37.61 -16.79 -19.27
C SER A 566 -38.96 -17.13 -18.62
N THR A 567 -39.40 -16.37 -17.62
CA THR A 567 -40.83 -16.07 -17.42
C THR A 567 -40.99 -14.73 -16.69
N ASN A 568 -41.77 -13.87 -17.36
CA ASN A 568 -42.42 -12.67 -16.82
C ASN A 568 -43.26 -12.98 -15.59
N PHE A 569 -43.38 -12.02 -14.65
CA PHE A 569 -44.68 -11.57 -14.09
C PHE A 569 -44.49 -10.32 -13.19
N HIS A 570 -45.19 -9.26 -13.60
CA HIS A 570 -45.69 -8.04 -12.89
C HIS A 570 -44.75 -7.21 -12.03
#